data_27a0818400210264df49031e07b2c61a
#
_entry.id   27a0818400210264df49031e07b2c61a
#
_cell.length_a   1.000
_cell.length_b   1.000
_cell.length_c   1.000
_cell.angle_alpha   90.00
_cell.angle_beta   90.00
_cell.angle_gamma   90.00
#
_symmetry.space_group_name_H-M   'P 1'
#
loop_
_entity.id
_entity.type
_entity.pdbx_description
1 polymer ?
#
loop_
_entity_poly.entity_id
_entity_poly.type
_entity_poly.pdbx_seq_one_letter_code
_entity_poly.pdbx_strand_id
1 'polypeptide(L)'
;MKLFENNSIEIYDYAGAGYEATMNYSEWRVALMNYADELKKLNKYERHLETDEVFVLLEGRATLVVGENREAHKMERFRIYNVKRGVWHGIVYSPDARVLIVENHNTSDENSEKYYLDPPMEIEL
;
A
#
# COMPACT_ATOMS: atom_id res chain seq x y z
N MET A 1 7.55 3.78 13.33
CA MET A 1 8.29 4.14 14.56
C MET A 1 8.68 2.90 15.31
N LYS A 2 9.94 2.81 15.68
CA LYS A 2 10.43 1.69 16.49
C LYS A 2 10.02 1.92 17.95
N LEU A 3 9.26 0.99 18.51
CA LEU A 3 8.79 1.05 19.89
C LEU A 3 9.76 0.41 20.88
N PHE A 4 10.49 -0.60 20.44
CA PHE A 4 11.37 -1.37 21.31
C PHE A 4 12.40 -2.12 20.48
N GLU A 5 13.58 -2.33 21.06
CA GLU A 5 14.63 -3.16 20.48
C GLU A 5 15.53 -3.72 21.57
N ASN A 6 15.88 -5.00 21.42
CA ASN A 6 16.97 -5.62 22.18
C ASN A 6 17.74 -6.56 21.23
N ASN A 7 18.55 -7.48 21.76
CA ASN A 7 19.33 -8.39 20.94
C ASN A 7 18.48 -9.45 20.21
N SER A 8 17.21 -9.56 20.53
CA SER A 8 16.35 -10.63 20.04
C SER A 8 15.21 -10.16 19.15
N ILE A 9 14.71 -8.92 19.35
CA ILE A 9 13.49 -8.46 18.68
C ILE A 9 13.49 -6.94 18.49
N GLU A 10 12.85 -6.52 17.41
CA GLU A 10 12.47 -5.13 17.18
C GLU A 10 10.94 -5.07 17.07
N ILE A 11 10.33 -4.06 17.69
CA ILE A 11 8.88 -3.86 17.63
C ILE A 11 8.59 -2.51 17.01
N TYR A 12 7.76 -2.50 15.98
CA TYR A 12 7.40 -1.29 15.24
C TYR A 12 5.91 -1.08 15.21
N ASP A 13 5.50 0.18 15.13
CA ASP A 13 4.15 0.58 14.80
C ASP A 13 4.18 1.90 14.04
N TYR A 14 3.08 2.20 13.35
CA TYR A 14 2.88 3.48 12.69
C TYR A 14 1.40 3.82 12.75
N ALA A 15 1.06 4.91 13.42
CA ALA A 15 -0.31 5.37 13.57
C ALA A 15 -0.59 6.68 12.80
N GLY A 16 0.40 7.21 12.07
CA GLY A 16 0.26 8.43 11.28
C GLY A 16 -0.51 8.19 9.98
N ALA A 17 -0.77 9.26 9.25
CA ALA A 17 -1.46 9.20 7.97
C ALA A 17 -0.54 8.72 6.84
N GLY A 18 -1.11 7.99 5.88
CA GLY A 18 -0.40 7.60 4.68
C GLY A 18 0.57 6.44 4.87
N TYR A 19 1.48 6.35 3.93
CA TYR A 19 2.48 5.26 3.85
C TYR A 19 3.71 5.56 4.68
N GLU A 20 4.17 4.57 5.44
CA GLU A 20 5.44 4.61 6.15
C GLU A 20 6.20 3.31 5.94
N ALA A 21 7.42 3.40 5.40
CA ALA A 21 8.35 2.28 5.30
C ALA A 21 8.85 1.96 6.71
N THR A 22 8.21 1.02 7.38
CA THR A 22 8.37 0.79 8.81
C THR A 22 9.66 0.08 9.16
N MET A 23 9.98 -1.00 8.44
CA MET A 23 11.24 -1.72 8.63
C MET A 23 11.64 -2.45 7.35
N ASN A 24 12.93 -2.78 7.24
CA ASN A 24 13.41 -3.59 6.13
C ASN A 24 14.51 -4.54 6.61
N TYR A 25 14.69 -5.61 5.85
CA TYR A 25 15.79 -6.53 6.03
C TYR A 25 16.19 -7.09 4.68
N SER A 26 17.48 -7.08 4.37
CA SER A 26 18.00 -7.60 3.09
C SER A 26 17.27 -6.98 1.91
N GLU A 27 16.50 -7.76 1.16
CA GLU A 27 15.86 -7.31 -0.07
C GLU A 27 14.38 -6.93 0.10
N TRP A 28 13.81 -7.07 1.29
CA TRP A 28 12.39 -6.79 1.50
C TRP A 28 12.17 -5.69 2.53
N ARG A 29 11.00 -5.09 2.42
CA ARG A 29 10.53 -4.00 3.27
C ARG A 29 9.09 -4.24 3.67
N VAL A 30 8.77 -3.97 4.94
CA VAL A 30 7.40 -3.96 5.45
C VAL A 30 7.01 -2.52 5.74
N ALA A 31 5.86 -2.12 5.22
CA ALA A 31 5.30 -0.80 5.44
C ALA A 31 3.91 -0.92 6.05
N LEU A 32 3.51 0.13 6.76
CA LEU A 32 2.13 0.33 7.18
C LEU A 32 1.60 1.54 6.42
N MET A 33 0.40 1.41 5.88
CA MET A 33 -0.27 2.48 5.17
C MET A 33 -1.65 2.69 5.77
N ASN A 34 -1.84 3.85 6.35
CA ASN A 34 -3.07 4.23 7.01
C ASN A 34 -3.84 5.24 6.16
N TYR A 35 -5.09 5.50 6.52
CA TYR A 35 -5.89 6.49 5.81
C TYR A 35 -5.19 7.86 5.78
N ALA A 36 -5.31 8.51 4.64
CA ALA A 36 -5.00 9.92 4.42
C ALA A 36 -6.04 10.47 3.46
N ASP A 37 -6.30 11.77 3.49
CA ASP A 37 -7.40 12.36 2.73
C ASP A 37 -7.32 12.08 1.23
N GLU A 38 -6.11 12.01 0.67
CA GLU A 38 -5.92 11.70 -0.75
C GLU A 38 -6.30 10.26 -1.11
N LEU A 39 -6.49 9.38 -0.12
CA LEU A 39 -6.90 7.99 -0.33
C LEU A 39 -8.42 7.80 -0.30
N LYS A 40 -9.17 8.88 -0.11
CA LYS A 40 -10.64 8.83 -0.10
C LYS A 40 -11.21 8.50 -1.49
N LYS A 41 -10.52 8.93 -2.53
CA LYS A 41 -10.85 8.66 -3.93
C LYS A 41 -9.62 8.13 -4.65
N LEU A 42 -9.81 7.51 -5.80
CA LEU A 42 -8.68 7.08 -6.62
C LEU A 42 -8.09 8.31 -7.31
N ASN A 43 -6.98 8.82 -6.79
CA ASN A 43 -6.31 9.99 -7.33
C ASN A 43 -4.99 9.67 -8.00
N LYS A 44 -4.43 8.50 -7.74
CA LYS A 44 -3.12 8.10 -8.25
C LYS A 44 -3.16 6.63 -8.68
N TYR A 45 -2.55 6.37 -9.81
CA TYR A 45 -2.30 5.03 -10.32
C TYR A 45 -0.80 4.86 -10.52
N GLU A 46 -0.21 3.79 -10.00
CA GLU A 46 1.24 3.59 -10.08
C GLU A 46 1.59 2.14 -10.37
N ARG A 47 2.82 1.91 -10.82
CA ARG A 47 3.36 0.57 -10.96
C ARG A 47 4.82 0.55 -10.55
N HIS A 48 5.26 -0.60 -10.05
CA HIS A 48 6.64 -0.83 -9.64
C HIS A 48 7.30 -1.78 -10.62
N LEU A 49 8.47 -1.41 -11.13
CA LEU A 49 9.10 -2.11 -12.25
C LEU A 49 10.01 -3.26 -11.82
N GLU A 50 10.37 -3.33 -10.52
CA GLU A 50 11.33 -4.31 -10.01
C GLU A 50 10.80 -5.20 -8.90
N THR A 51 9.54 -5.06 -8.51
CA THR A 51 8.97 -5.80 -7.39
C THR A 51 7.50 -6.11 -7.59
N ASP A 52 7.05 -7.24 -7.04
CA ASP A 52 5.65 -7.41 -6.67
C ASP A 52 5.38 -6.56 -5.44
N GLU A 53 4.12 -6.27 -5.17
CA GLU A 53 3.72 -5.54 -3.95
C GLU A 53 2.56 -6.28 -3.29
N VAL A 54 2.76 -6.68 -2.03
CA VAL A 54 1.74 -7.38 -1.24
C VAL A 54 0.97 -6.36 -0.40
N PHE A 55 -0.36 -6.49 -0.41
CA PHE A 55 -1.27 -5.70 0.42
C PHE A 55 -2.08 -6.65 1.30
N VAL A 56 -2.15 -6.34 2.60
CA VAL A 56 -3.01 -7.05 3.55
C VAL A 56 -3.83 -6.04 4.33
N LEU A 57 -5.15 -6.08 4.18
CA LEU A 57 -6.05 -5.19 4.94
C LEU A 57 -6.12 -5.66 6.39
N LEU A 58 -5.77 -4.77 7.32
CA LEU A 58 -5.79 -5.06 8.75
C LEU A 58 -7.04 -4.55 9.44
N GLU A 59 -7.53 -3.37 9.04
CA GLU A 59 -8.69 -2.71 9.64
C GLU A 59 -9.45 -1.93 8.57
N GLY A 60 -10.72 -1.66 8.83
CA GLY A 60 -11.54 -0.82 7.97
C GLY A 60 -11.91 -1.49 6.66
N ARG A 61 -12.12 -0.66 5.64
CA ARG A 61 -12.46 -1.11 4.28
C ARG A 61 -11.53 -0.46 3.28
N ALA A 62 -11.16 -1.21 2.27
CA ALA A 62 -10.35 -0.69 1.16
C ALA A 62 -10.70 -1.44 -0.12
N THR A 63 -10.57 -0.75 -1.24
CA THR A 63 -10.72 -1.34 -2.57
C THR A 63 -9.43 -1.14 -3.34
N LEU A 64 -8.84 -2.24 -3.77
CA LEU A 64 -7.64 -2.26 -4.60
C LEU A 64 -8.06 -2.31 -6.06
N VAL A 65 -7.56 -1.37 -6.86
CA VAL A 65 -7.88 -1.25 -8.28
C VAL A 65 -6.63 -1.60 -9.07
N VAL A 66 -6.73 -2.54 -9.98
CA VAL A 66 -5.56 -3.09 -10.68
C VAL A 66 -5.78 -3.19 -12.18
N GLY A 67 -4.68 -3.05 -12.93
CA GLY A 67 -4.64 -3.28 -14.37
C GLY A 67 -5.16 -2.11 -15.19
N GLU A 68 -4.98 -2.21 -16.50
CA GLU A 68 -5.41 -1.17 -17.44
C GLU A 68 -6.93 -1.01 -17.48
N ASN A 69 -7.66 -2.09 -17.21
CA ASN A 69 -9.12 -2.08 -17.17
C ASN A 69 -9.69 -1.64 -15.81
N ARG A 70 -8.82 -1.28 -14.86
CA ARG A 70 -9.22 -0.82 -13.52
C ARG A 70 -10.17 -1.79 -12.84
N GLU A 71 -9.75 -3.05 -12.78
CA GLU A 71 -10.50 -4.08 -12.08
C GLU A 71 -10.48 -3.81 -10.58
N ALA A 72 -11.66 -3.68 -9.98
CA ALA A 72 -11.79 -3.33 -8.56
C ALA A 72 -11.95 -4.59 -7.71
N HIS A 73 -11.15 -4.67 -6.65
CA HIS A 73 -11.21 -5.74 -5.66
C HIS A 73 -11.48 -5.15 -4.29
N LYS A 74 -12.69 -5.34 -3.78
CA LYS A 74 -13.00 -4.99 -2.39
C LYS A 74 -12.24 -5.95 -1.50
N MET A 75 -11.31 -5.41 -0.72
CA MET A 75 -10.41 -6.24 0.08
C MET A 75 -11.13 -6.86 1.28
N GLU A 76 -10.85 -8.10 1.53
CA GLU A 76 -11.24 -8.78 2.76
C GLU A 76 -10.05 -8.81 3.70
N ARG A 77 -10.29 -8.61 4.99
CA ARG A 77 -9.21 -8.56 5.99
C ARG A 77 -8.43 -9.87 6.00
N PHE A 78 -7.12 -9.74 6.21
CA PHE A 78 -6.15 -10.83 6.37
C PHE A 78 -5.88 -11.68 5.13
N ARG A 79 -6.51 -11.37 3.99
CA ARG A 79 -6.13 -11.99 2.73
C ARG A 79 -4.90 -11.30 2.16
N ILE A 80 -4.09 -12.06 1.46
CA ILE A 80 -2.90 -11.55 0.77
C ILE A 80 -3.29 -11.18 -0.67
N TYR A 81 -3.14 -9.90 -1.01
CA TYR A 81 -3.35 -9.40 -2.36
C TYR A 81 -1.99 -9.05 -2.93
N ASN A 82 -1.53 -9.84 -3.88
CA ASN A 82 -0.21 -9.62 -4.50
C ASN A 82 -0.38 -8.96 -5.86
N VAL A 83 -0.05 -7.68 -5.94
CA VAL A 83 0.00 -6.97 -7.22
C VAL A 83 1.31 -7.31 -7.89
N LYS A 84 1.24 -7.94 -9.06
CA LYS A 84 2.42 -8.39 -9.77
C LYS A 84 3.24 -7.22 -10.31
N ARG A 85 4.54 -7.44 -10.42
CA ARG A 85 5.48 -6.46 -10.96
C ARG A 85 4.97 -5.84 -12.26
N GLY A 86 5.06 -4.53 -12.38
CA GLY A 86 4.69 -3.79 -13.58
C GLY A 86 3.20 -3.56 -13.76
N VAL A 87 2.36 -4.05 -12.87
CA VAL A 87 0.90 -3.88 -12.97
C VAL A 87 0.49 -2.55 -12.36
N TRP A 88 -0.24 -1.75 -13.15
CA TRP A 88 -0.81 -0.49 -12.69
C TRP A 88 -1.85 -0.74 -11.60
N HIS A 89 -1.77 0.01 -10.51
CA HIS A 89 -2.69 -0.15 -9.38
C HIS A 89 -2.88 1.15 -8.60
N GLY A 90 -3.96 1.19 -7.86
CA GLY A 90 -4.27 2.22 -6.89
C GLY A 90 -5.16 1.66 -5.80
N ILE A 91 -5.36 2.39 -4.73
CA ILE A 91 -6.15 1.93 -3.59
C ILE A 91 -6.99 3.07 -3.02
N VAL A 92 -8.19 2.74 -2.57
CA VAL A 92 -9.11 3.69 -1.93
C VAL A 92 -9.49 3.15 -0.55
N TYR A 93 -9.50 4.03 0.43
CA TYR A 93 -9.60 3.70 1.86
C TYR A 93 -10.84 4.29 2.51
N SER A 94 -11.46 3.54 3.42
CA SER A 94 -12.33 4.13 4.43
C SER A 94 -11.47 4.87 5.48
N PRO A 95 -12.05 5.84 6.24
CA PRO A 95 -11.26 6.63 7.20
C PRO A 95 -10.54 5.82 8.27
N ASP A 96 -11.00 4.61 8.56
CA ASP A 96 -10.39 3.72 9.56
C ASP A 96 -9.50 2.64 8.93
N ALA A 97 -9.26 2.66 7.63
CA ALA A 97 -8.53 1.61 6.96
C ALA A 97 -7.04 1.63 7.28
N ARG A 98 -6.49 0.43 7.46
CA ARG A 98 -5.05 0.19 7.65
C ARG A 98 -4.65 -1.01 6.83
N VAL A 99 -3.52 -0.88 6.13
CA VAL A 99 -2.99 -1.93 5.26
C VAL A 99 -1.51 -2.16 5.58
N LEU A 100 -1.13 -3.44 5.62
CA LEU A 100 0.29 -3.84 5.68
C LEU A 100 0.75 -4.10 4.26
N ILE A 101 1.95 -3.60 3.92
CA ILE A 101 2.53 -3.72 2.59
C ILE A 101 3.89 -4.40 2.69
N VAL A 102 4.19 -5.30 1.76
CA VAL A 102 5.51 -5.91 1.61
C VAL A 102 5.97 -5.72 0.17
N GLU A 103 7.18 -5.22 0.00
CA GLU A 103 7.78 -4.98 -1.31
C GLU A 103 9.30 -5.00 -1.19
N ASN A 104 10.02 -4.88 -2.31
CA ASN A 104 11.48 -4.75 -2.26
C ASN A 104 11.87 -3.49 -1.51
N HIS A 105 12.97 -3.56 -0.75
CA HIS A 105 13.47 -2.45 0.06
C HIS A 105 13.86 -1.23 -0.77
N ASN A 106 14.22 -1.41 -2.05
CA ASN A 106 14.67 -0.34 -2.93
C ASN A 106 13.56 0.31 -3.77
N THR A 107 12.30 -0.03 -3.51
CA THR A 107 11.17 0.56 -4.23
C THR A 107 11.15 2.07 -4.01
N SER A 108 11.20 2.84 -5.10
CA SER A 108 11.29 4.29 -5.07
C SER A 108 10.73 4.89 -6.36
N ASP A 109 10.76 6.21 -6.48
CA ASP A 109 10.36 6.90 -7.70
C ASP A 109 11.27 6.55 -8.88
N GLU A 110 12.50 6.11 -8.64
CA GLU A 110 13.46 5.77 -9.69
C GLU A 110 13.09 4.49 -10.44
N ASN A 111 12.39 3.55 -9.77
CA ASN A 111 11.97 2.28 -10.37
C ASN A 111 10.47 2.09 -10.38
N SER A 112 9.73 3.20 -10.27
CA SER A 112 8.27 3.21 -10.30
C SER A 112 7.78 4.27 -11.28
N GLU A 113 6.59 4.05 -11.81
CA GLU A 113 5.91 5.02 -12.66
C GLU A 113 4.56 5.33 -12.04
N LYS A 114 4.11 6.58 -12.18
CA LYS A 114 2.82 6.98 -11.64
C LYS A 114 2.19 8.07 -12.47
N TYR A 115 0.87 8.14 -12.43
CA TYR A 115 0.14 9.29 -12.94
C TYR A 115 -1.04 9.59 -12.01
N TYR A 116 -1.46 10.85 -12.03
CA TYR A 116 -2.56 11.32 -11.20
C TYR A 116 -3.82 11.45 -12.04
N LEU A 117 -4.93 11.00 -11.47
CA LEU A 117 -6.25 11.17 -12.08
C LEU A 117 -6.77 12.57 -11.76
N ASP A 118 -7.19 13.30 -12.78
CA ASP A 118 -7.76 14.63 -12.62
C ASP A 118 -9.05 14.72 -13.45
N PRO A 119 -10.21 14.76 -12.82
CA PRO A 119 -10.44 14.67 -11.36
C PRO A 119 -10.22 13.26 -10.81
N PRO A 120 -10.01 13.14 -9.49
CA PRO A 120 -9.99 11.83 -8.83
C PRO A 120 -11.29 11.07 -9.05
N MET A 121 -11.19 9.75 -9.10
CA MET A 121 -12.34 8.86 -9.41
C MET A 121 -12.95 8.30 -8.14
N GLU A 122 -14.28 8.34 -8.06
CA GLU A 122 -15.04 7.65 -7.00
C GLU A 122 -14.92 6.14 -7.21
N ILE A 123 -14.58 5.43 -6.15
CA ILE A 123 -14.51 3.97 -6.12
C ILE A 123 -15.34 3.48 -4.94
N GLU A 124 -16.20 2.52 -5.20
CA GLU A 124 -17.01 1.90 -4.16
C GLU A 124 -16.16 1.03 -3.24
N LEU A 125 -16.36 1.20 -1.92
CA LEU A 125 -15.67 0.40 -0.91
C LEU A 125 -16.42 -0.88 -0.58
#